data_33d1cae7ce8a8f2e7b434abf09cfed40
#
_entry.id   33d1cae7ce8a8f2e7b434abf09cfed40
#
_cell.length_a   1.000
_cell.length_b   1.000
_cell.length_c   1.000
_cell.angle_alpha   90.00
_cell.angle_beta   90.00
_cell.angle_gamma   90.00
#
_symmetry.space_group_name_H-M   'P 1'
#
loop_
_entity.id
_entity.type
_entity.pdbx_description
1 polymer ?
#
loop_
_entity_poly.entity_id
_entity_poly.type
_entity_poly.pdbx_seq_one_letter_code
_entity_poly.pdbx_strand_id
1 'polypeptide(L)'
;NIVNRGISGDTTFGVLARLEEIYYYKPTGLFLLIGINDIFNTNSPNRESITPLSVANNIISIAESIHKNSSKTRVHIQTTLPINSRLYKELTGTFPIHAIPLQDQIKQINSIIKKKSSQNHYTVIDLHDIFLDSDELLSREYTSDGVHLNEEGYLRWSNFISNYISFTTS
;
A
#
# COMPACT_ATOMS: atom_id res chain seq x y z
N ASN A 1 4.06 20.61 -7.50
CA ASN A 1 2.70 20.40 -6.95
C ASN A 1 2.51 18.94 -6.58
N ILE A 2 1.88 18.65 -5.44
CA ILE A 2 1.46 17.31 -5.02
C ILE A 2 -0.05 17.21 -5.29
N VAL A 3 -0.46 16.09 -5.90
CA VAL A 3 -1.87 15.82 -6.21
C VAL A 3 -2.27 14.51 -5.55
N ASN A 4 -3.32 14.54 -4.72
CA ASN A 4 -3.89 13.32 -4.13
C ASN A 4 -4.86 12.68 -5.14
N ARG A 5 -4.62 11.41 -5.46
CA ARG A 5 -5.43 10.57 -6.36
C ARG A 5 -5.92 9.29 -5.67
N GLY A 6 -5.84 9.24 -4.33
CA GLY A 6 -6.38 8.14 -3.55
C GLY A 6 -7.90 8.07 -3.65
N ILE A 7 -8.43 6.86 -3.75
CA ILE A 7 -9.86 6.56 -3.70
C ILE A 7 -10.09 5.61 -2.53
N SER A 8 -11.03 5.96 -1.65
CA SER A 8 -11.37 5.11 -0.51
C SER A 8 -11.90 3.74 -0.99
N GLY A 9 -11.42 2.66 -0.38
CA GLY A 9 -11.82 1.30 -0.76
C GLY A 9 -11.18 0.78 -2.06
N ASP A 10 -10.30 1.54 -2.72
CA ASP A 10 -9.69 1.11 -3.98
C ASP A 10 -8.80 -0.13 -3.80
N THR A 11 -8.72 -0.92 -4.86
CA THR A 11 -7.94 -2.16 -4.92
C THR A 11 -6.87 -2.05 -5.99
N THR A 12 -5.97 -3.03 -6.04
CA THR A 12 -4.96 -3.10 -7.11
C THR A 12 -5.60 -3.17 -8.50
N PHE A 13 -6.75 -3.83 -8.64
CA PHE A 13 -7.52 -3.86 -9.89
C PHE A 13 -8.10 -2.49 -10.25
N GLY A 14 -8.62 -1.75 -9.28
CA GLY A 14 -9.13 -0.40 -9.50
C GLY A 14 -8.04 0.54 -9.98
N VAL A 15 -6.85 0.48 -9.38
CA VAL A 15 -5.69 1.27 -9.83
C VAL A 15 -5.27 0.89 -11.25
N LEU A 16 -5.18 -0.42 -11.57
CA LEU A 16 -4.85 -0.90 -12.91
C LEU A 16 -5.83 -0.37 -13.98
N ALA A 17 -7.11 -0.28 -13.64
CA ALA A 17 -8.16 0.18 -14.56
C ALA A 17 -8.11 1.67 -14.90
N ARG A 18 -7.34 2.50 -14.14
CA ARG A 18 -7.27 3.96 -14.31
C ARG A 18 -5.87 4.51 -14.55
N LEU A 19 -4.93 3.70 -14.99
CA LEU A 19 -3.53 4.12 -15.24
C LEU A 19 -3.39 5.12 -16.37
N GLU A 20 -4.35 5.22 -17.28
CA GLU A 20 -4.33 6.19 -18.39
C GLU A 20 -4.18 7.63 -17.90
N GLU A 21 -4.72 7.94 -16.73
CA GLU A 21 -4.56 9.25 -16.10
C GLU A 21 -3.07 9.56 -15.83
N ILE A 22 -2.31 8.58 -15.34
CA ILE A 22 -0.88 8.71 -15.09
C ILE A 22 -0.12 8.88 -16.42
N TYR A 23 -0.52 8.15 -17.45
CA TYR A 23 0.09 8.24 -18.77
C TYR A 23 -0.15 9.61 -19.43
N TYR A 24 -1.31 10.22 -19.14
CA TYR A 24 -1.66 11.56 -19.65
C TYR A 24 -0.85 12.66 -18.93
N TYR A 25 -0.89 12.68 -17.60
CA TYR A 25 -0.26 13.74 -16.80
C TYR A 25 1.24 13.60 -16.66
N LYS A 26 1.79 12.40 -16.81
CA LYS A 26 3.24 12.09 -16.71
C LYS A 26 3.90 12.73 -15.50
N PRO A 27 3.45 12.46 -14.27
CA PRO A 27 4.02 13.05 -13.09
C PRO A 27 5.50 12.68 -12.96
N THR A 28 6.31 13.52 -12.33
CA THR A 28 7.73 13.23 -12.08
C THR A 28 7.92 12.10 -11.07
N GLY A 29 6.98 11.92 -10.14
CA GLY A 29 6.97 10.84 -9.15
C GLY A 29 5.56 10.40 -8.83
N LEU A 30 5.39 9.11 -8.57
CA LEU A 30 4.17 8.49 -8.08
C LEU A 30 4.48 7.73 -6.80
N PHE A 31 3.73 8.01 -5.74
CA PHE A 31 3.75 7.28 -4.47
C PHE A 31 2.52 6.39 -4.41
N LEU A 32 2.73 5.07 -4.42
CA LEU A 32 1.66 4.06 -4.44
C LEU A 32 1.60 3.32 -3.10
N LEU A 33 0.49 3.46 -2.39
CA LEU A 33 0.13 2.66 -1.21
C LEU A 33 -1.22 2.00 -1.49
N ILE A 34 -1.23 0.69 -1.70
CA ILE A 34 -2.40 -0.09 -2.11
C ILE A 34 -2.25 -1.55 -1.68
N GLY A 35 -3.33 -2.33 -1.69
CA GLY A 35 -3.31 -3.78 -1.50
C GLY A 35 -4.07 -4.25 -0.26
N ILE A 36 -4.29 -3.40 0.74
CA ILE A 36 -5.03 -3.80 1.94
C ILE A 36 -6.48 -4.16 1.60
N ASN A 37 -7.16 -3.38 0.76
CA ASN A 37 -8.55 -3.62 0.40
C ASN A 37 -8.75 -4.90 -0.44
N ASP A 38 -7.71 -5.33 -1.17
CA ASP A 38 -7.73 -6.60 -1.91
C ASP A 38 -7.89 -7.78 -0.94
N ILE A 39 -7.17 -7.76 0.18
CA ILE A 39 -7.08 -8.89 1.11
C ILE A 39 -8.01 -8.76 2.32
N PHE A 40 -8.42 -7.55 2.71
CA PHE A 40 -9.26 -7.31 3.89
C PHE A 40 -10.71 -7.76 3.66
N ASN A 41 -11.26 -7.53 2.47
CA ASN A 41 -12.67 -7.81 2.17
C ASN A 41 -12.89 -9.29 1.83
N THR A 42 -13.54 -10.03 2.74
CA THR A 42 -13.86 -11.45 2.58
C THR A 42 -15.02 -11.72 1.61
N ASN A 43 -15.85 -10.71 1.32
CA ASN A 43 -17.03 -10.82 0.45
C ASN A 43 -16.79 -10.35 -0.98
N SER A 44 -15.53 -10.12 -1.37
CA SER A 44 -15.19 -9.69 -2.72
C SER A 44 -15.53 -10.77 -3.75
N PRO A 45 -16.14 -10.41 -4.88
CA PRO A 45 -16.25 -11.32 -6.03
C PRO A 45 -14.86 -11.86 -6.41
N ASN A 46 -14.77 -13.15 -6.72
CA ASN A 46 -13.50 -13.82 -7.05
C ASN A 46 -12.49 -13.88 -5.88
N ARG A 47 -12.96 -13.87 -4.64
CA ARG A 47 -12.11 -13.93 -3.45
C ARG A 47 -11.09 -15.08 -3.49
N GLU A 48 -11.45 -16.23 -4.06
CA GLU A 48 -10.58 -17.41 -4.18
C GLU A 48 -9.34 -17.14 -5.03
N SER A 49 -9.39 -16.20 -5.96
CA SER A 49 -8.24 -15.82 -6.81
C SER A 49 -7.34 -14.74 -6.14
N ILE A 50 -7.79 -14.13 -5.05
CA ILE A 50 -7.03 -13.09 -4.34
C ILE A 50 -6.08 -13.77 -3.35
N THR A 51 -4.81 -13.74 -3.68
CA THR A 51 -3.71 -14.26 -2.86
C THR A 51 -2.67 -13.17 -2.63
N PRO A 52 -1.82 -13.28 -1.60
CA PRO A 52 -0.71 -12.36 -1.43
C PRO A 52 0.18 -12.22 -2.68
N LEU A 53 0.38 -13.33 -3.39
CA LEU A 53 1.14 -13.33 -4.64
C LEU A 53 0.42 -12.55 -5.75
N SER A 54 -0.90 -12.74 -5.93
CA SER A 54 -1.64 -12.03 -6.98
C SER A 54 -1.70 -10.54 -6.69
N VAL A 55 -1.88 -10.13 -5.44
CA VAL A 55 -1.87 -8.71 -5.03
C VAL A 55 -0.50 -8.09 -5.26
N ALA A 56 0.58 -8.74 -4.82
CA ALA A 56 1.94 -8.25 -5.05
C ALA A 56 2.26 -8.15 -6.55
N ASN A 57 1.86 -9.13 -7.36
CA ASN A 57 2.05 -9.08 -8.81
C ASN A 57 1.27 -7.93 -9.45
N ASN A 58 0.04 -7.65 -9.02
CA ASN A 58 -0.72 -6.50 -9.50
C ASN A 58 -0.01 -5.17 -9.18
N ILE A 59 0.50 -5.01 -7.94
CA ILE A 59 1.26 -3.82 -7.53
C ILE A 59 2.50 -3.64 -8.43
N ILE A 60 3.23 -4.71 -8.71
CA ILE A 60 4.39 -4.68 -9.59
C ILE A 60 3.98 -4.34 -11.02
N SER A 61 2.90 -4.94 -11.53
CA SER A 61 2.38 -4.66 -12.87
C SER A 61 1.94 -3.21 -13.06
N ILE A 62 1.43 -2.56 -12.00
CA ILE A 62 1.16 -1.11 -12.01
C ILE A 62 2.45 -0.35 -12.29
N ALA A 63 3.53 -0.64 -11.55
CA ALA A 63 4.81 0.04 -11.73
C ALA A 63 5.43 -0.20 -13.11
N GLU A 64 5.39 -1.44 -13.60
CA GLU A 64 5.89 -1.81 -14.93
C GLU A 64 5.10 -1.12 -16.04
N SER A 65 3.77 -1.07 -15.91
CA SER A 65 2.90 -0.40 -16.86
C SER A 65 3.18 1.11 -16.92
N ILE A 66 3.41 1.74 -15.75
CA ILE A 66 3.79 3.15 -15.69
C ILE A 66 5.15 3.36 -16.32
N HIS A 67 6.15 2.54 -16.02
CA HIS A 67 7.47 2.64 -16.64
C HIS A 67 7.39 2.53 -18.17
N LYS A 68 6.60 1.59 -18.68
CA LYS A 68 6.41 1.39 -20.13
C LYS A 68 5.78 2.59 -20.83
N ASN A 69 4.77 3.23 -20.23
CA ASN A 69 3.97 4.27 -20.86
C ASN A 69 4.34 5.69 -20.40
N SER A 70 5.07 5.83 -19.31
CA SER A 70 5.55 7.09 -18.74
C SER A 70 6.93 6.89 -18.10
N SER A 71 7.94 6.58 -18.92
CA SER A 71 9.27 6.14 -18.48
C SER A 71 10.03 7.16 -17.61
N LYS A 72 9.64 8.43 -17.63
CA LYS A 72 10.21 9.48 -16.77
C LYS A 72 9.56 9.56 -15.39
N THR A 73 8.41 8.91 -15.18
CA THR A 73 7.74 8.86 -13.87
C THR A 73 8.48 7.89 -12.95
N ARG A 74 9.02 8.39 -11.86
CA ARG A 74 9.63 7.56 -10.81
C ARG A 74 8.52 6.96 -9.95
N VAL A 75 8.46 5.64 -9.86
CA VAL A 75 7.45 4.94 -9.05
C VAL A 75 8.05 4.55 -7.70
N HIS A 76 7.40 4.98 -6.63
CA HIS A 76 7.71 4.64 -5.25
C HIS A 76 6.58 3.79 -4.68
N ILE A 77 6.80 2.48 -4.55
CA ILE A 77 5.84 1.57 -3.91
C ILE A 77 6.08 1.62 -2.42
N GLN A 78 5.04 1.97 -1.68
CA GLN A 78 5.03 1.93 -0.22
C GLN A 78 4.55 0.55 0.23
N THR A 79 5.23 -0.05 1.21
CA THR A 79 4.78 -1.34 1.75
C THR A 79 3.43 -1.18 2.43
N THR A 80 2.56 -2.19 2.27
CA THR A 80 1.25 -2.23 2.93
C THR A 80 1.43 -2.15 4.44
N LEU A 81 0.67 -1.25 5.07
CA LEU A 81 0.75 -1.00 6.50
C LEU A 81 0.32 -2.21 7.34
N PRO A 82 0.83 -2.35 8.57
CA PRO A 82 0.29 -3.33 9.50
C PRO A 82 -1.15 -2.98 9.88
N ILE A 83 -1.84 -3.91 10.53
CA ILE A 83 -3.17 -3.69 11.10
C ILE A 83 -3.14 -3.99 12.59
N ASN A 84 -4.09 -3.43 13.34
CA ASN A 84 -4.36 -3.80 14.73
C ASN A 84 -5.66 -4.57 14.83
N SER A 85 -5.60 -5.87 14.61
CA SER A 85 -6.77 -6.76 14.65
C SER A 85 -7.46 -6.79 16.00
N ARG A 86 -6.72 -6.56 17.10
CA ARG A 86 -7.28 -6.50 18.46
C ARG A 86 -8.14 -5.26 18.62
N LEU A 87 -7.61 -4.08 18.27
CA LEU A 87 -8.35 -2.83 18.34
C LEU A 87 -9.59 -2.87 17.43
N TYR A 88 -9.43 -3.35 16.19
CA TYR A 88 -10.54 -3.48 15.27
C TYR A 88 -11.66 -4.35 15.86
N LYS A 89 -11.31 -5.52 16.43
CA LYS A 89 -12.27 -6.41 17.07
C LYS A 89 -12.90 -5.80 18.31
N GLU A 90 -12.17 -5.04 19.13
CA GLU A 90 -12.69 -4.31 20.28
C GLU A 90 -13.80 -3.34 19.86
N LEU A 91 -13.65 -2.65 18.73
CA LEU A 91 -14.57 -1.63 18.26
C LEU A 91 -15.76 -2.19 17.48
N THR A 92 -15.56 -3.25 16.71
CA THR A 92 -16.59 -3.79 15.80
C THR A 92 -17.23 -5.09 16.29
N GLY A 93 -16.71 -5.67 17.36
CA GLY A 93 -17.13 -6.97 17.90
C GLY A 93 -16.57 -8.19 17.17
N THR A 94 -16.09 -8.02 15.92
CA THR A 94 -15.60 -9.11 15.08
C THR A 94 -14.33 -8.69 14.31
N PHE A 95 -13.58 -9.67 13.82
CA PHE A 95 -12.51 -9.45 12.87
C PHE A 95 -12.66 -10.45 11.73
N PRO A 96 -12.45 -10.06 10.45
CA PRO A 96 -12.56 -10.98 9.32
C PRO A 96 -11.67 -12.22 9.48
N ILE A 97 -12.26 -13.40 9.30
CA ILE A 97 -11.52 -14.66 9.37
C ILE A 97 -10.99 -15.01 7.98
N HIS A 98 -9.70 -15.23 7.89
CA HIS A 98 -9.00 -15.62 6.68
C HIS A 98 -8.28 -16.95 6.90
N ALA A 99 -8.15 -17.77 5.86
CA ALA A 99 -7.38 -19.00 5.91
C ALA A 99 -5.90 -18.77 6.26
N ILE A 100 -5.32 -17.67 5.75
CA ILE A 100 -4.03 -17.13 6.18
C ILE A 100 -4.32 -15.86 6.97
N PRO A 101 -3.80 -15.70 8.19
CA PRO A 101 -3.99 -14.48 8.97
C PRO A 101 -3.64 -13.23 8.16
N LEU A 102 -4.44 -12.17 8.27
CA LEU A 102 -4.30 -10.99 7.44
C LEU A 102 -2.93 -10.32 7.58
N GLN A 103 -2.37 -10.31 8.81
CA GLN A 103 -1.02 -9.80 9.06
C GLN A 103 0.06 -10.60 8.29
N ASP A 104 -0.11 -11.92 8.20
CA ASP A 104 0.82 -12.77 7.45
C ASP A 104 0.69 -12.54 5.94
N GLN A 105 -0.52 -12.29 5.45
CA GLN A 105 -0.74 -11.89 4.05
C GLN A 105 -0.04 -10.58 3.73
N ILE A 106 -0.15 -9.57 4.60
CA ILE A 106 0.56 -8.28 4.46
C ILE A 106 2.07 -8.50 4.40
N LYS A 107 2.63 -9.26 5.35
CA LYS A 107 4.06 -9.58 5.38
C LYS A 107 4.52 -10.28 4.08
N GLN A 108 3.73 -11.21 3.55
CA GLN A 108 4.03 -11.90 2.28
C GLN A 108 4.02 -10.93 1.10
N ILE A 109 3.00 -10.06 0.96
CA ILE A 109 2.92 -9.04 -0.08
C ILE A 109 4.17 -8.15 -0.02
N ASN A 110 4.49 -7.60 1.15
CA ASN A 110 5.62 -6.72 1.36
C ASN A 110 6.96 -7.39 1.03
N SER A 111 7.12 -8.66 1.44
CA SER A 111 8.32 -9.46 1.12
C SER A 111 8.52 -9.64 -0.38
N ILE A 112 7.44 -9.95 -1.12
CA ILE A 112 7.50 -10.12 -2.58
C ILE A 112 7.88 -8.82 -3.27
N ILE A 113 7.25 -7.70 -2.89
CA ILE A 113 7.52 -6.36 -3.43
C ILE A 113 8.99 -5.98 -3.20
N LYS A 114 9.48 -6.13 -1.95
CA LYS A 114 10.88 -5.84 -1.60
C LYS A 114 11.86 -6.70 -2.41
N LYS A 115 11.63 -8.01 -2.49
CA LYS A 115 12.51 -8.95 -3.19
C LYS A 115 12.59 -8.68 -4.69
N LYS A 116 11.50 -8.25 -5.32
CA LYS A 116 11.45 -7.99 -6.76
C LYS A 116 11.88 -6.58 -7.14
N SER A 117 12.10 -5.66 -6.20
CA SER A 117 12.43 -4.25 -6.49
C SER A 117 13.72 -4.08 -7.28
N SER A 118 14.74 -4.92 -7.03
CA SER A 118 16.02 -4.86 -7.76
C SER A 118 15.93 -5.26 -9.23
N GLN A 119 14.84 -5.90 -9.65
CA GLN A 119 14.63 -6.39 -11.02
C GLN A 119 13.61 -5.55 -11.79
N ASN A 120 12.97 -4.58 -11.14
CA ASN A 120 11.86 -3.82 -11.70
C ASN A 120 12.08 -2.31 -11.53
N HIS A 121 11.34 -1.53 -12.28
CA HIS A 121 11.51 -0.08 -12.41
C HIS A 121 10.77 0.70 -11.31
N TYR A 122 10.96 0.32 -10.04
CA TYR A 122 10.40 1.04 -8.89
C TYR A 122 11.35 0.99 -7.69
N THR A 123 11.16 1.91 -6.77
CA THR A 123 11.79 1.90 -5.46
C THR A 123 10.79 1.52 -4.39
N VAL A 124 11.24 0.85 -3.33
CA VAL A 124 10.38 0.51 -2.18
C VAL A 124 10.62 1.49 -1.05
N ILE A 125 9.53 2.02 -0.50
CA ILE A 125 9.51 2.76 0.75
C ILE A 125 8.91 1.84 1.82
N ASP A 126 9.74 1.39 2.75
CA ASP A 126 9.31 0.47 3.79
C ASP A 126 8.60 1.22 4.92
N LEU A 127 7.28 1.31 4.81
CA LEU A 127 6.44 1.93 5.83
C LEU A 127 6.00 0.96 6.93
N HIS A 128 5.89 -0.34 6.60
CA HIS A 128 5.31 -1.32 7.51
C HIS A 128 5.95 -1.26 8.89
N ASP A 129 7.28 -1.32 8.94
CA ASP A 129 8.02 -1.49 10.20
C ASP A 129 7.98 -0.24 11.09
N ILE A 130 7.83 0.96 10.51
CA ILE A 130 7.77 2.21 11.30
C ILE A 130 6.46 2.40 12.05
N PHE A 131 5.44 1.59 11.74
CA PHE A 131 4.12 1.65 12.36
C PHE A 131 3.83 0.50 13.31
N LEU A 132 4.78 -0.44 13.48
CA LEU A 132 4.61 -1.57 14.40
C LEU A 132 4.75 -1.15 15.86
N ASP A 133 3.94 -1.79 16.70
CA ASP A 133 4.17 -1.85 18.15
C ASP A 133 5.00 -3.09 18.54
N SER A 134 5.20 -3.31 19.85
CA SER A 134 5.94 -4.45 20.37
C SER A 134 5.28 -5.82 20.11
N ASP A 135 3.98 -5.83 19.77
CA ASP A 135 3.21 -7.04 19.45
C ASP A 135 3.14 -7.28 17.93
N GLU A 136 3.93 -6.54 17.15
CA GLU A 136 3.91 -6.57 15.67
C GLU A 136 2.55 -6.19 15.06
N LEU A 137 1.77 -5.34 15.72
CA LEU A 137 0.52 -4.77 15.25
C LEU A 137 0.69 -3.29 14.92
N LEU A 138 -0.25 -2.73 14.16
CA LEU A 138 -0.31 -1.26 13.98
C LEU A 138 -0.47 -0.61 15.35
N SER A 139 0.49 0.24 15.71
CA SER A 139 0.49 0.93 17.01
C SER A 139 -0.78 1.74 17.19
N ARG A 140 -1.39 1.63 18.38
CA ARG A 140 -2.59 2.39 18.76
C ARG A 140 -2.37 3.92 18.73
N GLU A 141 -1.12 4.36 18.81
CA GLU A 141 -0.77 5.77 18.66
C GLU A 141 -1.12 6.29 17.26
N TYR A 142 -1.03 5.43 16.24
CA TYR A 142 -1.15 5.83 14.83
C TYR A 142 -2.48 5.46 14.18
N THR A 143 -3.42 4.89 14.94
CA THR A 143 -4.71 4.46 14.41
C THR A 143 -5.83 4.62 15.43
N SER A 144 -7.03 4.95 14.96
CA SER A 144 -8.23 5.00 15.79
C SER A 144 -9.13 3.78 15.61
N ASP A 145 -8.96 3.01 14.54
CA ASP A 145 -9.83 1.88 14.21
C ASP A 145 -9.09 0.55 13.94
N GLY A 146 -7.76 0.60 14.00
CA GLY A 146 -6.91 -0.57 13.78
C GLY A 146 -6.53 -0.83 12.32
N VAL A 147 -7.00 -0.01 11.37
CA VAL A 147 -6.74 -0.16 9.93
C VAL A 147 -6.24 1.13 9.29
N HIS A 148 -6.92 2.25 9.55
CA HIS A 148 -6.58 3.55 8.97
C HIS A 148 -5.64 4.35 9.89
N LEU A 149 -4.77 5.14 9.29
CA LEU A 149 -3.95 6.08 10.05
C LEU A 149 -4.83 7.22 10.60
N ASN A 150 -4.58 7.59 11.86
CA ASN A 150 -5.09 8.82 12.47
C ASN A 150 -4.16 10.00 12.13
N GLU A 151 -4.40 11.16 12.75
CA GLU A 151 -3.61 12.38 12.52
C GLU A 151 -2.12 12.17 12.82
N GLU A 152 -1.78 11.56 13.95
CA GLU A 152 -0.39 11.25 14.33
C GLU A 152 0.25 10.25 13.37
N GLY A 153 -0.51 9.27 12.90
CA GLY A 153 -0.06 8.31 11.88
C GLY A 153 0.25 9.00 10.55
N TYR A 154 -0.59 9.93 10.11
CA TYR A 154 -0.32 10.71 8.90
C TYR A 154 0.87 11.67 9.06
N LEU A 155 1.06 12.25 10.23
CA LEU A 155 2.22 13.09 10.53
C LEU A 155 3.51 12.26 10.45
N ARG A 156 3.53 11.08 11.07
CA ARG A 156 4.66 10.15 10.99
C ARG A 156 4.95 9.71 9.55
N TRP A 157 3.90 9.35 8.80
CA TRP A 157 4.00 8.99 7.38
C TRP A 157 4.61 10.14 6.57
N SER A 158 4.08 11.35 6.70
CA SER A 158 4.54 12.54 5.97
C SER A 158 6.01 12.85 6.25
N ASN A 159 6.42 12.83 7.53
CA ASN A 159 7.81 13.05 7.91
C ASN A 159 8.74 11.98 7.32
N PHE A 160 8.32 10.72 7.29
CA PHE A 160 9.13 9.64 6.74
C PHE A 160 9.29 9.74 5.22
N ILE A 161 8.20 9.94 4.48
CA ILE A 161 8.26 10.01 3.01
C ILE A 161 8.91 11.28 2.48
N SER A 162 8.99 12.36 3.29
CA SER A 162 9.64 13.62 2.87
C SER A 162 11.09 13.39 2.43
N ASN A 163 11.78 12.39 2.98
CA ASN A 163 13.13 12.00 2.61
C ASN A 163 13.23 11.44 1.17
N TYR A 164 12.11 10.99 0.59
CA TYR A 164 12.04 10.44 -0.77
C TYR A 164 11.54 11.47 -1.80
N ILE A 165 11.05 12.62 -1.33
CA ILE A 165 10.60 13.69 -2.20
C ILE A 165 11.81 14.58 -2.50
N SER A 166 12.54 14.28 -3.58
CA SER A 166 13.57 15.18 -4.08
C SER A 166 12.89 16.39 -4.71
N PHE A 167 12.87 17.51 -4.02
CA PHE A 167 12.59 18.79 -4.66
C PHE A 167 13.80 19.11 -5.55
N THR A 168 13.75 18.75 -6.82
CA THR A 168 14.63 19.33 -7.80
C THR A 168 14.24 20.80 -7.95
N THR A 169 14.89 21.65 -7.19
CA THR A 169 14.98 23.08 -7.53
C THR A 169 15.85 23.16 -8.78
N SER A 170 15.21 23.26 -9.93
CA SER A 170 15.83 23.70 -11.18
C SER A 170 15.89 25.22 -11.20
#